data_bbb95d0876270f49ea18366d6e981c6d
#
_entry.id   bbb95d0876270f49ea18366d6e981c6d
#
_cell.length_a   1.000
_cell.length_b   1.000
_cell.length_c   1.000
_cell.angle_alpha   90.00
_cell.angle_beta   90.00
_cell.angle_gamma   90.00
#
_symmetry.space_group_name_H-M   'P 1'
#
loop_
_entity.id
_entity.type
_entity.pdbx_description
1 polymer ?
#
loop_
_entity_poly.entity_id
_entity_poly.type
_entity_poly.pdbx_seq_one_letter_code
_entity_poly.pdbx_strand_id
1 'polypeptide(L)'
;LENGVLCQYTYFPHIVKLTDEEMKRYKEISVQLLRMGLFDEHGKFKSSPEIEKKLLERKRIIHKATNKIEVFQTILKDEFKQRKNLKYTLVYVPEGIETNFEDRDFSVETEEENKLINEYTRVVSNTDDSVMVKQFTSNSANREGILLDYEQGKTHVLTSMKCLDEGIDVPRSELAIFCASTGNPRQFIQRRGRVLRLHQDKIHATIHDLVVVTEISTNESTFEMEKNLVKKELERVVDFANLAMNKTDTYNALKEVLDHYDLNLNDL
;
A
#
# COMPACT_ATOMS: atom_id res chain seq x y z
N LEU A 1 -14.84 14.91 -4.70
CA LEU A 1 -16.17 14.27 -4.57
C LEU A 1 -17.30 15.27 -4.74
N GLU A 2 -17.29 16.38 -4.00
CA GLU A 2 -18.38 17.38 -4.03
C GLU A 2 -18.59 18.04 -5.42
N ASN A 3 -17.59 18.03 -6.29
CA ASN A 3 -17.67 18.63 -7.62
C ASN A 3 -18.03 17.61 -8.74
N GLY A 4 -18.43 16.39 -8.41
CA GLY A 4 -18.83 15.38 -9.41
C GLY A 4 -17.70 14.88 -10.31
N VAL A 5 -16.44 15.05 -9.92
CA VAL A 5 -15.25 14.63 -10.71
C VAL A 5 -14.80 13.22 -10.38
N LEU A 6 -15.11 12.72 -9.18
CA LEU A 6 -14.72 11.39 -8.69
C LEU A 6 -15.95 10.63 -8.20
N CYS A 7 -15.93 9.29 -8.35
CA CYS A 7 -16.99 8.43 -7.83
C CYS A 7 -16.89 8.26 -6.30
N GLN A 8 -17.99 7.89 -5.68
CA GLN A 8 -18.04 7.50 -4.26
C GLN A 8 -17.28 6.20 -4.04
N TYR A 9 -16.79 6.00 -2.81
CA TYR A 9 -16.04 4.79 -2.48
C TYR A 9 -16.18 4.38 -1.02
N THR A 10 -15.94 3.09 -0.77
CA THR A 10 -15.65 2.53 0.55
C THR A 10 -14.17 2.26 0.69
N TYR A 11 -13.65 2.41 1.92
CA TYR A 11 -12.24 2.23 2.23
C TYR A 11 -12.07 1.31 3.44
N PHE A 12 -11.25 0.28 3.27
CA PHE A 12 -11.00 -0.75 4.28
C PHE A 12 -9.50 -0.86 4.56
N PRO A 13 -8.97 -0.23 5.62
CA PRO A 13 -7.62 -0.47 6.07
C PRO A 13 -7.54 -1.84 6.75
N HIS A 14 -6.54 -2.63 6.38
CA HIS A 14 -6.24 -3.93 6.96
C HIS A 14 -4.92 -3.82 7.71
N ILE A 15 -4.97 -3.90 9.02
CA ILE A 15 -3.77 -3.86 9.85
C ILE A 15 -2.99 -5.17 9.70
N VAL A 16 -1.76 -5.06 9.25
CA VAL A 16 -0.83 -6.17 9.04
C VAL A 16 0.26 -6.10 10.10
N LYS A 17 0.42 -7.17 10.87
CA LYS A 17 1.50 -7.31 11.86
C LYS A 17 2.72 -7.96 11.22
N LEU A 18 3.90 -7.56 11.66
CA LEU A 18 5.15 -8.23 11.30
C LEU A 18 5.21 -9.62 11.93
N THR A 19 5.94 -10.54 11.32
CA THR A 19 6.32 -11.80 11.98
C THR A 19 7.28 -11.51 13.12
N ASP A 20 7.47 -12.46 14.06
CA ASP A 20 8.39 -12.31 15.19
C ASP A 20 9.82 -12.04 14.73
N GLU A 21 10.26 -12.68 13.65
CA GLU A 21 11.60 -12.49 13.07
C GLU A 21 11.73 -11.10 12.44
N GLU A 22 10.74 -10.66 11.69
CA GLU A 22 10.69 -9.32 11.09
C GLU A 22 10.66 -8.24 12.17
N MET A 23 9.85 -8.42 13.21
CA MET A 23 9.76 -7.52 14.34
C MET A 23 11.08 -7.42 15.09
N LYS A 24 11.74 -8.55 15.36
CA LYS A 24 13.07 -8.56 15.99
C LYS A 24 14.07 -7.77 15.16
N ARG A 25 14.15 -8.04 13.86
CA ARG A 25 15.05 -7.33 12.94
C ARG A 25 14.75 -5.84 12.88
N TYR A 26 13.48 -5.49 12.82
CA TYR A 26 13.02 -4.11 12.83
C TYR A 26 13.47 -3.36 14.08
N LYS A 27 13.29 -3.96 15.27
CA LYS A 27 13.71 -3.39 16.55
C LYS A 27 15.24 -3.22 16.62
N GLU A 28 16.02 -4.20 16.18
CA GLU A 28 17.48 -4.12 16.13
C GLU A 28 17.95 -2.90 15.31
N ILE A 29 17.35 -2.68 14.12
CA ILE A 29 17.67 -1.54 13.27
C ILE A 29 17.22 -0.24 13.94
N SER A 30 16.06 -0.20 14.56
CA SER A 30 15.53 0.98 15.27
C SER A 30 16.46 1.41 16.41
N VAL A 31 16.98 0.46 17.20
CA VAL A 31 17.98 0.74 18.25
C VAL A 31 19.30 1.25 17.67
N GLN A 32 19.75 0.68 16.53
CA GLN A 32 20.96 1.19 15.86
C GLN A 32 20.78 2.63 15.40
N LEU A 33 19.64 2.98 14.81
CA LEU A 33 19.31 4.34 14.38
C LEU A 33 19.32 5.34 15.54
N LEU A 34 18.77 4.95 16.70
CA LEU A 34 18.83 5.79 17.90
C LEU A 34 20.29 6.01 18.36
N ARG A 35 21.11 4.96 18.39
CA ARG A 35 22.54 5.07 18.77
C ARG A 35 23.36 5.92 17.80
N MET A 36 22.98 5.95 16.53
CA MET A 36 23.60 6.79 15.50
C MET A 36 23.18 8.27 15.64
N GLY A 37 22.29 8.59 16.57
CA GLY A 37 21.77 9.94 16.78
C GLY A 37 20.88 10.39 15.63
N LEU A 38 19.89 9.58 15.28
CA LEU A 38 18.89 9.87 14.22
C LEU A 38 18.25 11.24 14.38
N PHE A 39 18.14 11.74 15.63
CA PHE A 39 17.61 13.06 15.93
C PHE A 39 18.72 13.96 16.49
N ASP A 40 18.71 15.24 16.13
CA ASP A 40 19.54 16.27 16.75
C ASP A 40 18.93 16.72 18.09
N GLU A 41 19.61 17.67 18.75
CA GLU A 41 19.17 18.24 20.03
C GLU A 41 17.81 18.95 19.96
N HIS A 42 17.32 19.25 18.74
CA HIS A 42 16.04 19.90 18.45
C HIS A 42 15.00 18.93 17.90
N GLY A 43 15.26 17.62 17.91
CA GLY A 43 14.35 16.58 17.40
C GLY A 43 14.25 16.52 15.87
N LYS A 44 15.14 17.17 15.12
CA LYS A 44 15.22 17.04 13.66
C LYS A 44 16.01 15.80 13.24
N PHE A 45 15.56 15.17 12.16
CA PHE A 45 16.28 14.06 11.56
C PHE A 45 17.68 14.52 11.09
N LYS A 46 18.72 13.82 11.55
CA LYS A 46 20.05 13.91 10.96
C LYS A 46 20.09 13.01 9.72
N SER A 47 20.61 13.54 8.64
CA SER A 47 20.88 12.78 7.42
C SER A 47 22.37 12.49 7.33
N SER A 48 22.73 11.22 7.26
CA SER A 48 24.03 10.74 6.80
C SER A 48 23.82 9.52 5.92
N PRO A 49 24.74 9.17 5.03
CA PRO A 49 24.60 7.99 4.18
C PRO A 49 24.33 6.69 4.96
N GLU A 50 24.93 6.55 6.13
CA GLU A 50 24.75 5.39 7.00
C GLU A 50 23.35 5.36 7.63
N ILE A 51 22.86 6.50 8.10
CA ILE A 51 21.49 6.63 8.65
C ILE A 51 20.48 6.36 7.56
N GLU A 52 20.64 6.93 6.38
CA GLU A 52 19.75 6.70 5.24
C GLU A 52 19.70 5.24 4.83
N LYS A 53 20.86 4.58 4.76
CA LYS A 53 20.93 3.13 4.49
C LYS A 53 20.15 2.32 5.53
N LYS A 54 20.26 2.65 6.82
CA LYS A 54 19.53 1.95 7.89
C LYS A 54 18.04 2.26 7.87
N LEU A 55 17.62 3.46 7.55
CA LEU A 55 16.22 3.80 7.34
C LEU A 55 15.61 3.03 6.18
N LEU A 56 16.34 2.88 5.07
CA LEU A 56 15.92 2.07 3.93
C LEU A 56 15.82 0.59 4.29
N GLU A 57 16.79 0.05 5.03
CA GLU A 57 16.77 -1.34 5.51
C GLU A 57 15.53 -1.60 6.38
N ARG A 58 15.21 -0.68 7.31
CA ARG A 58 14.02 -0.76 8.15
C ARG A 58 12.73 -0.64 7.35
N LYS A 59 12.67 0.32 6.42
CA LYS A 59 11.51 0.53 5.54
C LYS A 59 11.21 -0.72 4.69
N ARG A 60 12.26 -1.44 4.25
CA ARG A 60 12.10 -2.70 3.52
C ARG A 60 11.32 -3.77 4.30
N ILE A 61 11.53 -3.89 5.60
CA ILE A 61 10.81 -4.87 6.43
C ILE A 61 9.31 -4.58 6.39
N ILE A 62 8.92 -3.32 6.59
CA ILE A 62 7.52 -2.89 6.51
C ILE A 62 6.95 -3.13 5.10
N HIS A 63 7.73 -2.76 4.09
CA HIS A 63 7.28 -2.81 2.71
C HIS A 63 7.01 -4.25 2.23
N LYS A 64 7.86 -5.18 2.65
CA LYS A 64 7.84 -6.60 2.26
C LYS A 64 7.30 -7.52 3.36
N ALA A 65 6.60 -6.99 4.35
CA ALA A 65 6.06 -7.77 5.45
C ALA A 65 5.35 -9.04 4.94
N THR A 66 5.80 -10.20 5.40
CA THR A 66 5.38 -11.53 4.91
C THR A 66 3.88 -11.74 5.08
N ASN A 67 3.32 -11.29 6.19
CA ASN A 67 1.90 -11.45 6.49
C ASN A 67 0.97 -10.67 5.54
N LYS A 68 1.48 -9.76 4.71
CA LYS A 68 0.69 -9.10 3.66
C LYS A 68 0.07 -10.08 2.68
N ILE A 69 0.78 -11.15 2.33
CA ILE A 69 0.29 -12.16 1.37
C ILE A 69 -0.95 -12.87 1.89
N GLU A 70 -0.97 -13.25 3.17
CA GLU A 70 -2.12 -13.91 3.79
C GLU A 70 -3.34 -13.00 3.84
N VAL A 71 -3.13 -11.73 4.28
CA VAL A 71 -4.20 -10.74 4.30
C VAL A 71 -4.72 -10.45 2.90
N PHE A 72 -3.83 -10.29 1.92
CA PHE A 72 -4.20 -10.11 0.52
C PHE A 72 -5.03 -11.27 -0.03
N GLN A 73 -4.61 -12.51 0.26
CA GLN A 73 -5.35 -13.70 -0.15
C GLN A 73 -6.76 -13.75 0.47
N THR A 74 -6.90 -13.35 1.72
CA THR A 74 -8.20 -13.28 2.41
C THR A 74 -9.10 -12.24 1.74
N ILE A 75 -8.59 -11.04 1.46
CA ILE A 75 -9.34 -10.00 0.75
C ILE A 75 -9.85 -10.50 -0.61
N LEU A 76 -8.98 -11.14 -1.40
CA LEU A 76 -9.36 -11.65 -2.72
C LEU A 76 -10.48 -12.70 -2.63
N LYS A 77 -10.40 -13.62 -1.66
CA LYS A 77 -11.44 -14.64 -1.45
C LYS A 77 -12.78 -14.04 -1.04
N ASP A 78 -12.75 -13.06 -0.14
CA ASP A 78 -13.95 -12.38 0.33
C ASP A 78 -14.61 -11.55 -0.79
N GLU A 79 -13.81 -10.79 -1.53
CA GLU A 79 -14.29 -10.03 -2.68
C GLU A 79 -14.83 -10.94 -3.79
N PHE A 80 -14.15 -12.06 -4.09
CA PHE A 80 -14.65 -13.03 -5.05
C PHE A 80 -15.96 -13.67 -4.58
N LYS A 81 -16.07 -14.01 -3.30
CA LYS A 81 -17.30 -14.59 -2.73
C LYS A 81 -18.49 -13.63 -2.83
N GLN A 82 -18.27 -12.33 -2.59
CA GLN A 82 -19.30 -11.29 -2.64
C GLN A 82 -19.68 -10.93 -4.08
N ARG A 83 -18.70 -10.64 -4.92
CA ARG A 83 -18.89 -10.12 -6.29
C ARG A 83 -19.10 -11.23 -7.33
N LYS A 84 -18.76 -12.49 -7.00
CA LYS A 84 -18.72 -13.64 -7.91
C LYS A 84 -17.73 -13.50 -9.08
N ASN A 85 -16.93 -12.49 -9.07
CA ASN A 85 -15.85 -12.23 -10.02
C ASN A 85 -14.88 -11.19 -9.44
N LEU A 86 -13.71 -11.02 -10.07
CA LEU A 86 -12.73 -9.97 -9.75
C LEU A 86 -12.52 -9.01 -10.93
N LYS A 87 -13.54 -8.79 -11.78
CA LYS A 87 -13.43 -7.85 -12.88
C LYS A 87 -13.17 -6.44 -12.38
N TYR A 88 -12.38 -5.70 -13.16
CA TYR A 88 -12.04 -4.30 -12.91
C TYR A 88 -11.31 -4.07 -11.58
N THR A 89 -10.39 -4.99 -11.26
CA THR A 89 -9.56 -4.94 -10.04
C THR A 89 -8.13 -4.49 -10.37
N LEU A 90 -7.62 -3.51 -9.61
CA LEU A 90 -6.23 -3.09 -9.62
C LEU A 90 -5.53 -3.55 -8.34
N VAL A 91 -4.38 -4.17 -8.46
CA VAL A 91 -3.53 -4.56 -7.33
C VAL A 91 -2.21 -3.80 -7.42
N TYR A 92 -1.96 -2.93 -6.45
CA TYR A 92 -0.70 -2.22 -6.32
C TYR A 92 0.25 -3.03 -5.46
N VAL A 93 1.17 -3.73 -6.11
CA VAL A 93 2.15 -4.61 -5.47
C VAL A 93 3.28 -3.78 -4.85
N PRO A 94 3.85 -4.18 -3.71
CA PRO A 94 5.01 -3.52 -3.13
C PRO A 94 6.16 -3.41 -4.14
N GLU A 95 6.72 -2.23 -4.22
CA GLU A 95 7.88 -1.98 -5.06
C GLU A 95 9.15 -2.55 -4.42
N GLY A 96 10.20 -2.75 -5.19
CA GLY A 96 11.54 -2.97 -4.68
C GLY A 96 12.04 -1.73 -3.91
N ILE A 97 13.31 -1.63 -3.66
CA ILE A 97 13.86 -0.53 -2.88
C ILE A 97 13.69 0.78 -3.63
N GLU A 98 13.09 1.80 -2.98
CA GLU A 98 13.34 3.18 -3.36
C GLU A 98 14.81 3.50 -3.03
N THR A 99 15.70 3.38 -4.00
CA THR A 99 16.98 4.10 -3.97
C THR A 99 16.71 5.54 -4.35
N ASN A 100 17.45 6.48 -3.80
CA ASN A 100 17.33 7.92 -4.04
C ASN A 100 16.90 8.27 -5.46
N PHE A 101 15.91 9.16 -5.55
CA PHE A 101 15.18 9.52 -6.78
C PHE A 101 16.06 10.07 -7.92
N GLU A 102 17.32 10.46 -7.64
CA GLU A 102 18.18 11.18 -8.59
C GLU A 102 18.96 10.27 -9.55
N ASP A 103 19.21 8.99 -9.20
CA ASP A 103 20.14 8.13 -9.94
C ASP A 103 19.53 6.84 -10.52
N ARG A 104 18.22 6.63 -10.47
CA ARG A 104 17.59 5.39 -10.92
C ARG A 104 17.02 5.50 -12.33
N ASP A 105 17.48 4.63 -13.22
CA ASP A 105 16.76 4.32 -14.44
C ASP A 105 15.49 3.52 -14.08
N PHE A 106 14.34 4.21 -14.04
CA PHE A 106 13.02 3.64 -13.72
C PHE A 106 12.53 2.62 -14.77
N SER A 107 13.26 2.43 -15.85
CA SER A 107 12.91 1.50 -16.93
C SER A 107 13.32 0.05 -16.64
N VAL A 108 14.18 -0.21 -15.63
CA VAL A 108 14.70 -1.56 -15.34
C VAL A 108 14.14 -2.07 -14.02
N GLU A 109 13.28 -3.09 -14.10
CA GLU A 109 12.79 -3.82 -12.94
C GLU A 109 13.89 -4.73 -12.38
N THR A 110 14.04 -4.77 -11.05
CA THR A 110 15.00 -5.65 -10.40
C THR A 110 14.48 -7.09 -10.36
N GLU A 111 15.38 -8.09 -10.22
CA GLU A 111 14.95 -9.49 -10.02
C GLU A 111 14.03 -9.65 -8.81
N GLU A 112 14.22 -8.85 -7.79
CA GLU A 112 13.41 -8.88 -6.58
C GLU A 112 12.00 -8.35 -6.81
N GLU A 113 11.86 -7.26 -7.60
CA GLU A 113 10.57 -6.72 -8.03
C GLU A 113 9.81 -7.74 -8.87
N ASN A 114 10.50 -8.42 -9.78
CA ASN A 114 9.90 -9.48 -10.60
C ASN A 114 9.44 -10.68 -9.75
N LYS A 115 10.18 -11.07 -8.71
CA LYS A 115 9.75 -12.13 -7.79
C LYS A 115 8.49 -11.74 -7.03
N LEU A 116 8.44 -10.51 -6.49
CA LEU A 116 7.28 -10.00 -5.77
C LEU A 116 6.03 -9.93 -6.64
N ILE A 117 6.10 -9.31 -7.81
CA ILE A 117 4.92 -9.21 -8.67
C ILE A 117 4.42 -10.58 -9.14
N ASN A 118 5.35 -11.53 -9.40
CA ASN A 118 5.00 -12.91 -9.74
C ASN A 118 4.26 -13.60 -8.58
N GLU A 119 4.69 -13.38 -7.34
CA GLU A 119 4.04 -13.95 -6.16
C GLU A 119 2.61 -13.42 -6.00
N TYR A 120 2.41 -12.11 -6.02
CA TYR A 120 1.08 -11.52 -5.95
C TYR A 120 0.18 -11.93 -7.11
N THR A 121 0.71 -11.97 -8.34
CA THR A 121 -0.03 -12.43 -9.52
C THR A 121 -0.47 -13.88 -9.38
N ARG A 122 0.40 -14.76 -8.86
CA ARG A 122 0.07 -16.16 -8.59
C ARG A 122 -1.04 -16.29 -7.54
N VAL A 123 -1.01 -15.48 -6.47
CA VAL A 123 -2.09 -15.48 -5.46
C VAL A 123 -3.43 -15.10 -6.09
N VAL A 124 -3.45 -14.08 -6.96
CA VAL A 124 -4.67 -13.71 -7.70
C VAL A 124 -5.14 -14.85 -8.59
N SER A 125 -4.25 -15.44 -9.40
CA SER A 125 -4.56 -16.54 -10.31
C SER A 125 -5.13 -17.78 -9.59
N ASN A 126 -4.65 -18.03 -8.36
CA ASN A 126 -5.08 -19.16 -7.54
C ASN A 126 -6.40 -18.89 -6.77
N THR A 127 -7.01 -17.71 -6.92
CA THR A 127 -8.28 -17.41 -6.23
C THR A 127 -9.42 -18.23 -6.80
N ASP A 128 -9.49 -18.35 -8.13
CA ASP A 128 -10.46 -19.16 -8.86
C ASP A 128 -10.01 -19.32 -10.32
N ASP A 129 -10.33 -20.48 -10.94
CA ASP A 129 -9.94 -20.80 -12.32
C ASP A 129 -10.51 -19.83 -13.36
N SER A 130 -11.59 -19.13 -13.05
CA SER A 130 -12.21 -18.14 -13.93
C SER A 130 -11.51 -16.78 -13.90
N VAL A 131 -10.58 -16.55 -12.95
CA VAL A 131 -9.92 -15.24 -12.79
C VAL A 131 -8.79 -15.06 -13.79
N MET A 132 -8.96 -14.07 -14.66
CA MET A 132 -7.94 -13.68 -15.65
C MET A 132 -7.11 -12.51 -15.12
N VAL A 133 -5.83 -12.76 -14.82
CA VAL A 133 -4.89 -11.74 -14.31
C VAL A 133 -3.77 -11.49 -15.30
N LYS A 134 -3.37 -10.24 -15.44
CA LYS A 134 -2.17 -9.83 -16.19
C LYS A 134 -1.33 -8.88 -15.35
N GLN A 135 -0.02 -9.00 -15.50
CA GLN A 135 0.92 -8.00 -14.97
C GLN A 135 0.95 -6.78 -15.89
N PHE A 136 1.00 -5.62 -15.27
CA PHE A 136 1.15 -4.36 -15.96
C PHE A 136 2.36 -3.62 -15.38
N THR A 137 3.48 -3.73 -16.09
CA THR A 137 4.80 -3.22 -15.67
C THR A 137 5.42 -2.36 -16.77
N SER A 138 6.55 -1.72 -16.50
CA SER A 138 7.32 -0.98 -17.52
C SER A 138 7.73 -1.87 -18.67
N ASN A 139 7.99 -3.15 -18.40
CA ASN A 139 8.46 -4.15 -19.38
C ASN A 139 7.32 -4.89 -20.08
N SER A 140 6.05 -4.57 -19.76
CA SER A 140 4.91 -5.24 -20.38
C SER A 140 4.86 -4.94 -21.89
N ALA A 141 4.94 -5.98 -22.69
CA ALA A 141 4.69 -5.89 -24.12
C ALA A 141 3.20 -5.58 -24.39
N ASN A 142 2.89 -4.80 -25.42
CA ASN A 142 1.52 -4.48 -25.81
C ASN A 142 0.65 -3.90 -24.67
N ARG A 143 1.14 -2.87 -23.99
CA ARG A 143 0.44 -2.21 -22.87
C ARG A 143 -0.97 -1.76 -23.24
N GLU A 144 -1.15 -1.21 -24.44
CA GLU A 144 -2.47 -0.77 -24.93
C GLU A 144 -3.45 -1.93 -25.05
N GLY A 145 -3.02 -3.09 -25.56
CA GLY A 145 -3.84 -4.28 -25.64
C GLY A 145 -4.22 -4.84 -24.27
N ILE A 146 -3.31 -4.77 -23.28
CA ILE A 146 -3.62 -5.18 -21.90
C ILE A 146 -4.70 -4.28 -21.31
N LEU A 147 -4.61 -2.97 -21.51
CA LEU A 147 -5.60 -2.00 -21.01
C LEU A 147 -6.95 -2.18 -21.71
N LEU A 148 -6.96 -2.42 -23.01
CA LEU A 148 -8.18 -2.69 -23.76
C LEU A 148 -8.88 -3.96 -23.28
N ASP A 149 -8.12 -5.06 -23.06
CA ASP A 149 -8.65 -6.30 -22.50
C ASP A 149 -9.22 -6.11 -21.10
N TYR A 150 -8.58 -5.25 -20.30
CA TYR A 150 -9.06 -4.92 -18.95
C TYR A 150 -10.37 -4.11 -19.02
N GLU A 151 -10.42 -3.08 -19.86
CA GLU A 151 -11.61 -2.25 -20.06
C GLU A 151 -12.81 -3.08 -20.57
N GLN A 152 -12.54 -4.07 -21.42
CA GLN A 152 -13.55 -5.00 -21.92
C GLN A 152 -13.92 -6.14 -20.92
N GLY A 153 -13.25 -6.20 -19.77
CA GLY A 153 -13.44 -7.23 -18.77
C GLY A 153 -12.97 -8.63 -19.18
N LYS A 154 -12.12 -8.74 -20.20
CA LYS A 154 -11.42 -9.99 -20.58
C LYS A 154 -10.26 -10.27 -19.64
N THR A 155 -9.52 -9.25 -19.23
CA THR A 155 -8.59 -9.30 -18.11
C THR A 155 -9.33 -8.77 -16.88
N HIS A 156 -9.41 -9.55 -15.83
CA HIS A 156 -10.15 -9.19 -14.63
C HIS A 156 -9.32 -8.35 -13.67
N VAL A 157 -8.07 -8.74 -13.47
CA VAL A 157 -7.16 -8.13 -12.51
C VAL A 157 -5.88 -7.67 -13.20
N LEU A 158 -5.45 -6.45 -12.90
CA LEU A 158 -4.12 -5.97 -13.23
C LEU A 158 -3.28 -5.90 -11.95
N THR A 159 -2.15 -6.61 -11.93
CA THR A 159 -1.12 -6.44 -10.89
C THR A 159 -0.06 -5.48 -11.40
N SER A 160 0.26 -4.45 -10.62
CA SER A 160 1.20 -3.40 -11.03
C SER A 160 2.03 -2.91 -9.86
N MET A 161 3.22 -2.42 -10.13
CA MET A 161 4.06 -1.72 -9.17
C MET A 161 3.97 -0.20 -9.39
N LYS A 162 4.87 0.37 -10.18
CA LYS A 162 4.99 1.82 -10.44
C LYS A 162 4.21 2.30 -11.66
N CYS A 163 4.02 1.44 -12.64
CA CYS A 163 3.61 1.82 -13.99
C CYS A 163 2.23 2.45 -14.10
N LEU A 164 1.36 2.22 -13.12
CA LEU A 164 0.05 2.87 -13.06
C LEU A 164 0.11 4.28 -12.45
N ASP A 165 1.29 4.75 -11.99
CA ASP A 165 1.42 6.06 -11.36
C ASP A 165 1.56 7.21 -12.37
N GLU A 166 1.95 6.92 -13.62
CA GLU A 166 2.18 7.93 -14.66
C GLU A 166 1.35 7.69 -15.94
N GLY A 167 0.56 8.70 -16.31
CA GLY A 167 -0.05 8.84 -17.65
C GLY A 167 -1.10 7.79 -18.08
N ILE A 168 -1.42 6.79 -17.25
CA ILE A 168 -2.32 5.70 -17.60
C ILE A 168 -3.70 5.93 -17.02
N ASP A 169 -4.70 5.75 -17.84
CA ASP A 169 -6.10 5.87 -17.47
C ASP A 169 -6.77 4.50 -17.39
N VAL A 170 -7.38 4.19 -16.24
CA VAL A 170 -8.13 2.96 -15.98
C VAL A 170 -9.46 3.29 -15.28
N PRO A 171 -10.32 4.09 -15.91
CA PRO A 171 -11.49 4.68 -15.25
C PRO A 171 -12.50 3.64 -14.78
N ARG A 172 -12.54 2.46 -15.41
CA ARG A 172 -13.45 1.38 -15.06
C ARG A 172 -13.03 0.58 -13.83
N SER A 173 -11.92 0.93 -13.16
CA SER A 173 -11.48 0.21 -11.95
C SER A 173 -12.48 0.40 -10.81
N GLU A 174 -13.08 -0.71 -10.36
CA GLU A 174 -14.10 -0.74 -9.30
C GLU A 174 -13.55 -1.19 -7.96
N LEU A 175 -12.48 -1.99 -7.98
CA LEU A 175 -11.79 -2.49 -6.81
C LEU A 175 -10.30 -2.18 -6.91
N ALA A 176 -9.72 -1.66 -5.84
CA ALA A 176 -8.28 -1.49 -5.72
C ALA A 176 -7.77 -2.12 -4.41
N ILE A 177 -6.63 -2.81 -4.49
CA ILE A 177 -5.96 -3.37 -3.32
C ILE A 177 -4.54 -2.80 -3.27
N PHE A 178 -4.28 -1.96 -2.27
CA PHE A 178 -2.97 -1.36 -2.03
C PHE A 178 -2.16 -2.25 -1.10
N CYS A 179 -1.29 -3.09 -1.67
CA CYS A 179 -0.36 -3.92 -0.91
C CYS A 179 0.96 -3.17 -0.61
N ALA A 180 1.17 -2.05 -1.30
CA ALA A 180 2.34 -1.19 -1.16
C ALA A 180 2.09 -0.09 -0.14
N SER A 181 2.85 -0.09 0.96
CA SER A 181 2.93 1.07 1.85
C SER A 181 3.94 2.04 1.26
N THR A 182 3.51 3.10 0.58
CA THR A 182 4.45 4.11 0.08
C THR A 182 4.54 5.25 1.08
N GLY A 183 5.76 5.66 1.43
CA GLY A 183 5.97 6.83 2.28
C GLY A 183 5.76 8.17 1.55
N ASN A 184 5.26 8.15 0.30
CA ASN A 184 5.01 9.35 -0.49
C ASN A 184 3.49 9.61 -0.60
N PRO A 185 2.94 10.59 0.15
CA PRO A 185 1.51 10.90 0.12
C PRO A 185 0.99 11.26 -1.28
N ARG A 186 1.83 11.88 -2.12
CA ARG A 186 1.43 12.26 -3.49
C ARG A 186 1.13 11.04 -4.36
N GLN A 187 1.92 9.97 -4.26
CA GLN A 187 1.67 8.74 -5.02
C GLN A 187 0.33 8.11 -4.62
N PHE A 188 0.02 8.08 -3.33
CA PHE A 188 -1.27 7.58 -2.85
C PHE A 188 -2.45 8.38 -3.37
N ILE A 189 -2.36 9.71 -3.32
CA ILE A 189 -3.40 10.59 -3.85
C ILE A 189 -3.59 10.35 -5.36
N GLN A 190 -2.51 10.18 -6.10
CA GLN A 190 -2.56 9.88 -7.54
C GLN A 190 -3.20 8.52 -7.81
N ARG A 191 -2.80 7.46 -7.09
CA ARG A 191 -3.37 6.10 -7.21
C ARG A 191 -4.87 6.11 -6.89
N ARG A 192 -5.26 6.75 -5.78
CA ARG A 192 -6.67 6.95 -5.42
C ARG A 192 -7.42 7.69 -6.52
N GLY A 193 -6.88 8.80 -7.00
CA GLY A 193 -7.52 9.59 -8.06
C GLY A 193 -7.80 8.79 -9.33
N ARG A 194 -6.95 7.83 -9.69
CA ARG A 194 -7.16 6.94 -10.85
C ARG A 194 -8.27 5.94 -10.60
N VAL A 195 -8.26 5.29 -9.42
CA VAL A 195 -9.31 4.34 -9.04
C VAL A 195 -10.68 5.02 -8.95
N LEU A 196 -10.73 6.28 -8.55
CA LEU A 196 -11.98 7.01 -8.35
C LEU A 196 -12.47 7.77 -9.58
N ARG A 197 -11.81 7.69 -10.74
CA ARG A 197 -12.31 8.30 -11.98
C ARG A 197 -13.71 7.80 -12.31
N LEU A 198 -14.52 8.71 -12.83
CA LEU A 198 -15.86 8.38 -13.28
C LEU A 198 -15.82 7.50 -14.53
N HIS A 199 -16.71 6.53 -14.58
CA HIS A 199 -17.01 5.74 -15.77
C HIS A 199 -18.52 5.48 -15.83
N GLN A 200 -19.08 5.44 -17.04
CA GLN A 200 -20.54 5.29 -17.22
C GLN A 200 -21.12 4.04 -16.58
N ASP A 201 -20.33 2.94 -16.53
CA ASP A 201 -20.77 1.65 -15.96
C ASP A 201 -20.32 1.46 -14.50
N LYS A 202 -19.72 2.50 -13.89
CA LYS A 202 -19.18 2.42 -12.53
C LYS A 202 -19.92 3.38 -11.60
N ILE A 203 -20.60 2.81 -10.63
CA ILE A 203 -21.36 3.56 -9.63
C ILE A 203 -20.52 3.88 -8.41
N HIS A 204 -19.60 2.96 -8.05
CA HIS A 204 -18.89 2.97 -6.78
C HIS A 204 -17.53 2.29 -6.93
N ALA A 205 -16.58 2.64 -6.05
CA ALA A 205 -15.30 1.96 -5.94
C ALA A 205 -15.08 1.43 -4.52
N THR A 206 -14.36 0.32 -4.41
CA THR A 206 -13.89 -0.25 -3.14
C THR A 206 -12.37 -0.19 -3.10
N ILE A 207 -11.83 0.26 -1.98
CA ILE A 207 -10.38 0.34 -1.76
C ILE A 207 -10.02 -0.45 -0.51
N HIS A 208 -9.17 -1.46 -0.65
CA HIS A 208 -8.50 -2.13 0.45
C HIS A 208 -7.05 -1.64 0.54
N ASP A 209 -6.58 -1.37 1.74
CA ASP A 209 -5.24 -0.87 1.98
C ASP A 209 -4.56 -1.69 3.09
N LEU A 210 -3.42 -2.29 2.78
CA LEU A 210 -2.64 -3.09 3.73
C LEU A 210 -1.69 -2.17 4.50
N VAL A 211 -2.02 -1.88 5.74
CA VAL A 211 -1.30 -0.97 6.63
C VAL A 211 -0.47 -1.77 7.62
N VAL A 212 0.84 -1.75 7.47
CA VAL A 212 1.73 -2.44 8.42
C VAL A 212 1.96 -1.55 9.62
N VAL A 213 1.63 -2.06 10.79
CA VAL A 213 1.84 -1.38 12.06
C VAL A 213 2.77 -2.22 12.94
N THR A 214 3.76 -1.57 13.51
CA THR A 214 4.64 -2.15 14.52
C THR A 214 4.06 -1.89 15.90
N GLU A 215 3.97 -2.91 16.73
CA GLU A 215 3.53 -2.77 18.12
C GLU A 215 4.77 -2.81 19.03
N ILE A 216 5.35 -1.62 19.26
CA ILE A 216 6.50 -1.48 20.17
C ILE A 216 5.99 -1.23 21.57
N SER A 217 6.56 -1.94 22.55
CA SER A 217 6.18 -1.77 23.97
C SER A 217 6.50 -0.37 24.46
N THR A 218 5.62 0.20 25.28
CA THR A 218 5.78 1.53 25.90
C THR A 218 7.06 1.66 26.72
N ASN A 219 7.61 0.54 27.20
CA ASN A 219 8.86 0.51 27.97
C ASN A 219 10.12 0.49 27.07
N GLU A 220 9.98 0.41 25.75
CA GLU A 220 11.13 0.38 24.86
C GLU A 220 11.61 1.78 24.53
N SER A 221 12.94 1.95 24.45
CA SER A 221 13.58 3.23 24.14
C SER A 221 13.22 3.79 22.76
N THR A 222 12.67 2.96 21.90
CA THR A 222 12.24 3.32 20.53
C THR A 222 10.77 3.77 20.47
N PHE A 223 10.00 3.69 21.56
CA PHE A 223 8.56 3.90 21.53
C PHE A 223 8.14 5.24 20.93
N GLU A 224 8.72 6.34 21.37
CA GLU A 224 8.38 7.68 20.88
C GLU A 224 8.71 7.86 19.38
N MET A 225 9.81 7.25 18.94
CA MET A 225 10.15 7.25 17.51
C MET A 225 9.10 6.47 16.70
N GLU A 226 8.68 5.31 17.17
CA GLU A 226 7.68 4.48 16.51
C GLU A 226 6.31 5.14 16.52
N LYS A 227 5.89 5.74 17.64
CA LYS A 227 4.67 6.54 17.75
C LYS A 227 4.58 7.59 16.64
N ASN A 228 5.67 8.34 16.44
CA ASN A 228 5.72 9.37 15.40
C ASN A 228 5.64 8.79 13.96
N LEU A 229 6.21 7.61 13.73
CA LEU A 229 6.14 6.95 12.42
C LEU A 229 4.73 6.38 12.16
N VAL A 230 4.15 5.72 13.15
CA VAL A 230 2.77 5.23 13.07
C VAL A 230 1.80 6.39 12.87
N LYS A 231 1.97 7.50 13.58
CA LYS A 231 1.18 8.72 13.39
C LYS A 231 1.17 9.14 11.92
N LYS A 232 2.33 9.30 11.29
CA LYS A 232 2.45 9.69 9.88
C LYS A 232 1.79 8.70 8.92
N GLU A 233 1.86 7.41 9.21
CA GLU A 233 1.20 6.39 8.40
C GLU A 233 -0.32 6.47 8.54
N LEU A 234 -0.81 6.71 9.76
CA LEU A 234 -2.24 6.84 10.05
C LEU A 234 -2.84 8.14 9.51
N GLU A 235 -2.09 9.26 9.45
CA GLU A 235 -2.52 10.50 8.79
C GLU A 235 -3.03 10.20 7.36
N ARG A 236 -2.28 9.41 6.60
CA ARG A 236 -2.68 8.97 5.26
C ARG A 236 -3.98 8.15 5.28
N VAL A 237 -4.11 7.22 6.22
CA VAL A 237 -5.29 6.36 6.35
C VAL A 237 -6.53 7.21 6.69
N VAL A 238 -6.37 8.17 7.58
CA VAL A 238 -7.43 9.11 7.98
C VAL A 238 -7.87 10.00 6.82
N ASP A 239 -6.95 10.49 6.00
CA ASP A 239 -7.26 11.24 4.78
C ASP A 239 -8.16 10.45 3.81
N PHE A 240 -7.90 9.14 3.67
CA PHE A 240 -8.77 8.27 2.87
C PHE A 240 -10.12 8.03 3.53
N ALA A 241 -10.11 7.77 4.85
CA ALA A 241 -11.31 7.52 5.62
C ALA A 241 -12.27 8.70 5.63
N ASN A 242 -11.75 9.92 5.73
CA ASN A 242 -12.55 11.15 5.78
C ASN A 242 -13.45 11.35 4.57
N LEU A 243 -13.06 10.86 3.41
CA LEU A 243 -13.81 10.96 2.16
C LEU A 243 -14.56 9.68 1.80
N ALA A 244 -14.39 8.61 2.56
CA ALA A 244 -15.06 7.33 2.32
C ALA A 244 -16.48 7.32 2.89
N MET A 245 -17.37 6.53 2.26
CA MET A 245 -18.75 6.37 2.70
C MET A 245 -18.85 5.63 4.05
N ASN A 246 -17.89 4.76 4.35
CA ASN A 246 -17.82 3.94 5.56
C ASN A 246 -16.79 4.46 6.58
N LYS A 247 -16.69 5.76 6.75
CA LYS A 247 -15.74 6.42 7.65
C LYS A 247 -15.70 5.82 9.06
N THR A 248 -16.86 5.53 9.65
CA THR A 248 -16.97 4.97 11.00
C THR A 248 -16.33 3.59 11.11
N ASP A 249 -16.53 2.72 10.11
CA ASP A 249 -15.95 1.38 10.10
C ASP A 249 -14.43 1.45 9.98
N THR A 250 -13.93 2.38 9.18
CA THR A 250 -12.49 2.63 9.05
C THR A 250 -11.87 3.05 10.38
N TYR A 251 -12.50 3.95 11.11
CA TYR A 251 -12.00 4.38 12.42
C TYR A 251 -12.04 3.26 13.46
N ASN A 252 -13.08 2.42 13.44
CA ASN A 252 -13.14 1.24 14.31
C ASN A 252 -11.99 0.27 14.04
N ALA A 253 -11.58 0.10 12.78
CA ALA A 253 -10.46 -0.75 12.41
C ALA A 253 -9.10 -0.21 12.92
N LEU A 254 -8.99 1.10 13.14
CA LEU A 254 -7.77 1.73 13.67
C LEU A 254 -7.70 1.78 15.20
N LYS A 255 -8.82 1.51 15.89
CA LYS A 255 -8.95 1.77 17.33
C LYS A 255 -7.85 1.12 18.16
N GLU A 256 -7.55 -0.17 17.93
CA GLU A 256 -6.53 -0.90 18.70
C GLU A 256 -5.14 -0.24 18.56
N VAL A 257 -4.78 0.22 17.36
CA VAL A 257 -3.51 0.90 17.09
C VAL A 257 -3.47 2.28 17.76
N LEU A 258 -4.56 3.02 17.67
CA LEU A 258 -4.68 4.35 18.29
C LEU A 258 -4.55 4.25 19.81
N ASP A 259 -5.26 3.30 20.42
CA ASP A 259 -5.21 3.05 21.86
C ASP A 259 -3.79 2.63 22.30
N HIS A 260 -3.12 1.77 21.53
CA HIS A 260 -1.77 1.29 21.86
C HIS A 260 -0.73 2.42 21.89
N TYR A 261 -0.81 3.36 20.93
CA TYR A 261 0.14 4.48 20.82
C TYR A 261 -0.35 5.77 21.49
N ASP A 262 -1.48 5.72 22.20
CA ASP A 262 -2.12 6.92 22.78
C ASP A 262 -2.19 8.06 21.75
N LEU A 263 -2.80 7.74 20.58
CA LEU A 263 -3.04 8.67 19.48
C LEU A 263 -4.52 9.01 19.40
N ASN A 264 -4.82 10.28 19.16
CA ASN A 264 -6.17 10.74 18.93
C ASN A 264 -6.39 11.01 17.44
N LEU A 265 -7.55 10.62 16.91
CA LEU A 265 -7.93 10.91 15.51
C LEU A 265 -7.92 12.42 15.18
N ASN A 266 -8.12 13.28 16.19
CA ASN A 266 -8.05 14.73 16.01
C ASN A 266 -6.62 15.26 15.87
N ASP A 267 -5.62 14.43 16.22
CA ASP A 267 -4.20 14.77 16.13
C ASP A 267 -3.57 14.27 14.81
N LEU A 268 -4.36 13.56 13.99
CA LEU A 268 -4.07 13.02 12.67
C LEU A 268 -4.79 13.86 11.57
#